data_ef6a08c3429d603c12c60e36bb59df8d
#
_entry.id   ef6a08c3429d603c12c60e36bb59df8d
#
_cell.length_a   1.000
_cell.length_b   1.000
_cell.length_c   1.000
_cell.angle_alpha   90.00
_cell.angle_beta   90.00
_cell.angle_gamma   90.00
#
_symmetry.space_group_name_H-M   'P 1'
#
loop_
_entity.id
_entity.type
_entity.pdbx_description
1 polymer ?
#
loop_
_entity_poly.entity_id
_entity_poly.type
_entity_poly.pdbx_seq_one_letter_code
_entity_poly.pdbx_strand_id
1 'polypeptide(L)'
;LTINIQNTKSGTTISKYIYGHFAEHLGRCIYEGLYVGEDSPIPNKNGMRIDVVEALKNIQIPVLRWPGGCFADEYHWKDGIGPK
;
A
#
# COMPACT_ATOMS: atom_id res chain seq x y z
N LEU A 1 36.44 -15.54 -15.03
CA LEU A 1 35.62 -15.28 -13.86
C LEU A 1 34.60 -16.40 -13.67
N THR A 2 34.62 -17.06 -12.55
CA THR A 2 33.65 -18.12 -12.21
C THR A 2 32.80 -17.65 -11.06
N ILE A 3 31.48 -17.73 -11.23
CA ILE A 3 30.51 -17.40 -10.17
C ILE A 3 29.80 -18.70 -9.80
N ASN A 4 29.93 -19.13 -8.54
CA ASN A 4 29.24 -20.29 -8.00
C ASN A 4 28.02 -19.84 -7.22
N ILE A 5 26.84 -20.30 -7.62
CA ILE A 5 25.58 -20.07 -6.88
C ILE A 5 25.24 -21.36 -6.19
N GLN A 6 25.25 -21.34 -4.86
CA GLN A 6 24.84 -22.49 -4.04
C GLN A 6 23.42 -22.29 -3.56
N ASN A 7 22.53 -23.20 -3.97
CA ASN A 7 21.16 -23.23 -3.47
C ASN A 7 21.09 -24.08 -2.20
N THR A 8 21.68 -23.59 -1.13
CA THR A 8 21.62 -24.23 0.18
C THR A 8 20.51 -23.59 1.01
N LYS A 9 19.74 -24.40 1.74
CA LYS A 9 18.76 -23.89 2.68
C LYS A 9 19.50 -23.11 3.77
N SER A 10 19.32 -21.78 3.80
CA SER A 10 19.72 -21.01 4.97
C SER A 10 18.70 -21.27 6.10
N GLY A 11 19.16 -21.23 7.35
CA GLY A 11 18.29 -21.40 8.51
C GLY A 11 17.35 -20.20 8.75
N THR A 12 17.48 -19.13 7.97
CA THR A 12 16.72 -17.88 8.14
C THR A 12 15.64 -17.75 7.08
N THR A 13 14.41 -17.57 7.51
CA THR A 13 13.28 -17.31 6.62
C THR A 13 13.15 -15.81 6.38
N ILE A 14 13.10 -15.40 5.11
CA ILE A 14 12.83 -14.02 4.74
C ILE A 14 11.39 -13.69 5.11
N SER A 15 11.19 -12.58 5.86
CA SER A 15 9.85 -12.14 6.23
C SER A 15 9.04 -11.78 5.00
N LYS A 16 7.78 -12.23 4.93
CA LYS A 16 6.83 -11.81 3.88
C LYS A 16 6.57 -10.31 3.87
N TYR A 17 6.80 -9.62 4.97
CA TYR A 17 6.55 -8.19 5.08
C TYR A 17 7.48 -7.31 4.23
N ILE A 18 8.61 -7.86 3.73
CA ILE A 18 9.44 -7.14 2.74
C ILE A 18 8.70 -6.87 1.43
N TYR A 19 7.63 -7.62 1.15
CA TYR A 19 6.76 -7.43 -0.02
C TYR A 19 5.61 -6.44 0.25
N GLY A 20 5.64 -5.78 1.40
CA GLY A 20 4.68 -4.75 1.74
C GLY A 20 4.78 -3.54 0.80
N HIS A 21 3.67 -2.83 0.66
CA HIS A 21 3.60 -1.62 -0.13
C HIS A 21 3.61 -0.39 0.75
N PHE A 22 3.88 0.74 0.12
CA PHE A 22 3.95 2.04 0.74
C PHE A 22 3.10 3.03 -0.05
N ALA A 23 2.21 3.72 0.63
CA ALA A 23 1.41 4.80 0.04
C ALA A 23 1.63 6.09 0.83
N GLU A 24 1.84 7.18 0.13
CA GLU A 24 1.95 8.50 0.71
C GLU A 24 0.73 9.33 0.35
N HIS A 25 0.25 10.13 1.31
CA HIS A 25 -0.84 11.08 1.11
C HIS A 25 -0.37 12.27 0.27
N LEU A 26 -0.05 12.00 -0.99
CA LEU A 26 0.56 12.92 -1.93
C LEU A 26 -0.20 12.90 -3.26
N GLY A 27 -1.06 13.89 -3.46
CA GLY A 27 -1.78 14.09 -4.72
C GLY A 27 -2.44 12.83 -5.28
N ARG A 28 -2.17 12.48 -6.53
CA ARG A 28 -2.76 11.34 -7.24
C ARG A 28 -2.31 9.96 -6.75
N CYS A 29 -1.34 9.88 -5.88
CA CYS A 29 -1.09 8.61 -5.18
C CYS A 29 -2.35 8.17 -4.41
N ILE A 30 -3.11 9.12 -3.91
CA ILE A 30 -4.34 8.88 -3.16
C ILE A 30 -5.57 9.31 -3.96
N TYR A 31 -5.68 10.60 -4.26
CA TYR A 31 -6.86 11.18 -4.93
C TYR A 31 -6.88 10.81 -6.40
N GLU A 32 -7.94 10.16 -6.85
CA GLU A 32 -8.13 9.52 -8.15
C GLU A 32 -7.23 8.27 -8.40
N GLY A 33 -6.20 8.08 -7.60
CA GLY A 33 -5.35 6.89 -7.63
C GLY A 33 -5.93 5.73 -6.82
N LEU A 34 -6.02 5.89 -5.51
CA LEU A 34 -6.62 4.89 -4.61
C LEU A 34 -8.04 5.24 -4.21
N TYR A 35 -8.30 6.50 -3.93
CA TYR A 35 -9.56 7.00 -3.41
C TYR A 35 -10.19 8.00 -4.38
N VAL A 36 -11.44 7.73 -4.73
CA VAL A 36 -12.21 8.56 -5.67
C VAL A 36 -13.47 9.17 -5.04
N GLY A 37 -13.83 8.73 -3.85
CA GLY A 37 -15.10 9.08 -3.21
C GLY A 37 -16.25 8.18 -3.65
N GLU A 38 -17.26 8.07 -2.79
CA GLU A 38 -18.39 7.14 -3.02
C GLU A 38 -19.24 7.57 -4.21
N ASP A 39 -19.38 8.87 -4.45
CA ASP A 39 -20.20 9.45 -5.52
C ASP A 39 -19.49 9.49 -6.89
N SER A 40 -18.26 8.99 -6.98
CA SER A 40 -17.50 8.98 -8.23
C SER A 40 -18.12 8.05 -9.27
N PRO A 41 -18.11 8.44 -10.58
CA PRO A 41 -18.49 7.54 -11.67
C PRO A 41 -17.50 6.39 -11.87
N ILE A 42 -16.29 6.48 -11.30
CA ILE A 42 -15.31 5.39 -11.33
C ILE A 42 -15.78 4.29 -10.38
N PRO A 43 -15.79 3.01 -10.83
CA PRO A 43 -16.19 1.90 -9.98
C PRO A 43 -15.41 1.88 -8.68
N ASN A 44 -16.12 1.97 -7.56
CA ASN A 44 -15.53 2.05 -6.24
C ASN A 44 -16.36 1.29 -5.19
N LYS A 45 -15.73 1.00 -4.09
CA LYS A 45 -16.38 0.48 -2.88
C LYS A 45 -15.94 1.35 -1.70
N ASN A 46 -16.89 2.03 -1.08
CA ASN A 46 -16.61 3.00 -0.01
C ASN A 46 -15.59 4.06 -0.44
N GLY A 47 -15.66 4.52 -1.69
CA GLY A 47 -14.74 5.48 -2.28
C GLY A 47 -13.39 4.94 -2.75
N MET A 48 -13.07 3.68 -2.45
CA MET A 48 -11.83 3.04 -2.91
C MET A 48 -12.02 2.41 -4.29
N ARG A 49 -11.10 2.66 -5.21
CA ARG A 49 -11.16 2.09 -6.56
C ARG A 49 -11.11 0.57 -6.53
N ILE A 50 -12.08 -0.05 -7.16
CA ILE A 50 -12.19 -1.53 -7.21
C ILE A 50 -11.03 -2.14 -7.99
N ASP A 51 -10.66 -1.57 -9.14
CA ASP A 51 -9.56 -2.06 -9.97
C ASP A 51 -8.22 -2.11 -9.21
N VAL A 52 -7.92 -1.06 -8.44
CA VAL A 52 -6.71 -0.99 -7.62
C VAL A 52 -6.77 -1.99 -6.47
N VAL A 53 -7.92 -2.07 -5.77
CA VAL A 53 -8.10 -3.03 -4.67
C VAL A 53 -7.93 -4.47 -5.17
N GLU A 54 -8.48 -4.81 -6.33
CA GLU A 54 -8.34 -6.14 -6.92
C GLU A 54 -6.90 -6.44 -7.34
N ALA A 55 -6.21 -5.48 -7.95
CA ALA A 55 -4.82 -5.64 -8.32
C ALA A 55 -3.93 -5.92 -7.09
N LEU A 56 -4.12 -5.17 -6.01
CA LEU A 56 -3.38 -5.36 -4.75
C LEU A 56 -3.71 -6.70 -4.09
N LYS A 57 -4.96 -7.15 -4.16
CA LYS A 57 -5.36 -8.49 -3.70
C LYS A 57 -4.69 -9.60 -4.50
N ASN A 58 -4.61 -9.45 -5.82
CA ASN A 58 -4.01 -10.46 -6.70
C ASN A 58 -2.53 -10.66 -6.41
N ILE A 59 -1.79 -9.61 -6.08
CA ILE A 59 -0.39 -9.72 -5.68
C ILE A 59 -0.20 -10.01 -4.19
N GLN A 60 -1.29 -10.13 -3.44
CA GLN A 60 -1.31 -10.54 -2.03
C GLN A 60 -0.38 -9.72 -1.13
N ILE A 61 -0.43 -8.39 -1.25
CA ILE A 61 0.38 -7.53 -0.40
C ILE A 61 0.10 -7.83 1.08
N PRO A 62 1.14 -8.08 1.89
CA PRO A 62 0.95 -8.46 3.28
C PRO A 62 0.66 -7.28 4.20
N VAL A 63 1.15 -6.10 3.85
CA VAL A 63 0.97 -4.87 4.61
C VAL A 63 0.99 -3.67 3.68
N LEU A 64 0.31 -2.61 4.08
CA LEU A 64 0.36 -1.30 3.44
C LEU A 64 0.77 -0.27 4.49
N ARG A 65 1.90 0.40 4.29
CA ARG A 65 2.35 1.48 5.16
C ARG A 65 1.68 2.79 4.74
N TRP A 66 1.18 3.51 5.72
CA TRP A 66 0.47 4.78 5.63
C TRP A 66 0.93 5.68 6.79
N PRO A 67 0.89 7.01 6.74
CA PRO A 67 0.38 7.89 5.68
C PRO A 67 1.44 8.36 4.68
N GLY A 68 2.67 7.97 4.79
CA GLY A 68 3.73 8.35 3.88
C GLY A 68 5.08 8.57 4.57
N GLY A 69 5.97 9.29 3.89
CA GLY A 69 7.25 9.74 4.38
C GLY A 69 7.18 11.18 4.90
N CYS A 70 7.37 12.18 4.01
CA CYS A 70 7.32 13.59 4.38
C CYS A 70 5.96 14.00 4.97
N PHE A 71 4.86 13.48 4.44
CA PHE A 71 3.52 13.77 4.96
C PHE A 71 3.31 13.23 6.39
N ALA A 72 4.02 12.19 6.79
CA ALA A 72 3.92 11.63 8.13
C ALA A 72 4.30 12.63 9.24
N ASP A 73 5.16 13.59 8.93
CA ASP A 73 5.58 14.64 9.88
C ASP A 73 4.45 15.62 10.22
N GLU A 74 3.48 15.77 9.31
CA GLU A 74 2.35 16.69 9.44
C GLU A 74 1.02 15.98 9.75
N TYR A 75 0.98 14.66 9.59
CA TYR A 75 -0.24 13.89 9.73
C TYR A 75 -0.57 13.56 11.18
N HIS A 76 -1.75 13.98 11.61
CA HIS A 76 -2.32 13.61 12.89
C HIS A 76 -3.29 12.44 12.73
N TRP A 77 -2.98 11.29 13.28
CA TRP A 77 -3.77 10.07 13.09
C TRP A 77 -5.26 10.24 13.45
N LYS A 78 -5.58 11.17 14.35
CA LYS A 78 -6.96 11.48 14.73
C LYS A 78 -7.77 12.06 13.59
N ASP A 79 -7.13 12.76 12.64
CA ASP A 79 -7.80 13.35 11.48
C ASP A 79 -8.35 12.25 10.55
N GLY A 80 -7.71 11.08 10.55
CA GLY A 80 -8.13 9.93 9.75
C GLY A 80 -9.34 9.18 10.29
N ILE A 81 -9.76 9.43 11.51
CA ILE A 81 -10.92 8.75 12.11
C ILE A 81 -12.21 9.56 12.07
N GLY A 82 -12.12 10.81 11.60
CA GLY A 82 -13.27 11.69 11.50
C GLY A 82 -13.84 12.17 12.84
N PRO A 83 -14.95 12.93 12.80
CA PRO A 83 -15.63 13.35 14.02
C PRO A 83 -16.24 12.15 14.74
N LYS A 84 -16.12 12.16 16.06
CA LYS A 84 -16.77 11.18 16.95
C LYS A 84 -18.18 11.63 17.26
#